data_ce1574aa204947152323abb19bd1895c
#
_entry.id   ce1574aa204947152323abb19bd1895c
#
_cell.length_a   1.000
_cell.length_b   1.000
_cell.length_c   1.000
_cell.angle_alpha   90.00
_cell.angle_beta   90.00
_cell.angle_gamma   90.00
#
_symmetry.space_group_name_H-M   'P 1'
#
loop_
_entity.id
_entity.type
_entity.pdbx_description
1 polymer ?
#
loop_
_entity_poly.entity_id
_entity_poly.type
_entity_poly.pdbx_seq_one_letter_code
_entity_poly.pdbx_strand_id
1 'polypeptide(L)'
;MNNDVLVRIEHLRKYFPVKEGFMSVKNVQAVEDVSFAIKEGETLGLVGESGCGKTTLGRTILRLHEPTSGKIYYRDKDITKGRMLPYRRKMQIIFQDPSASLDPRKTVSDIVGEAIDIHKLASSKAERSERVQELMKLVGLNSEHCCRYPHEFSGGQQQRIGIARALAVQPEFIVCDEPISALDVSIQSQIVNMLEDMQHDLGLTYLFIAHDLS
;
A
#
# COMPACT_ATOMS: atom_id res chain seq x y z
N MET A 1 -25.16 6.34 14.35
CA MET A 1 -24.00 6.98 13.72
C MET A 1 -23.46 5.96 12.75
N ASN A 2 -23.37 6.29 11.44
CA ASN A 2 -22.98 5.31 10.42
C ASN A 2 -21.59 4.75 10.69
N ASN A 3 -21.55 3.48 11.04
CA ASN A 3 -20.35 2.76 11.43
C ASN A 3 -19.53 2.26 10.20
N ASP A 4 -19.80 2.79 9.03
CA ASP A 4 -19.25 2.28 7.76
C ASP A 4 -17.94 2.96 7.34
N VAL A 5 -17.46 4.00 8.05
CA VAL A 5 -16.22 4.70 7.72
C VAL A 5 -15.02 3.95 8.27
N LEU A 6 -14.15 3.47 7.37
CA LEU A 6 -12.93 2.76 7.73
C LEU A 6 -11.76 3.71 8.00
N VAL A 7 -11.54 4.68 7.10
CA VAL A 7 -10.47 5.68 7.23
C VAL A 7 -11.07 7.07 7.10
N ARG A 8 -10.76 7.97 8.03
CA ARG A 8 -11.18 9.37 7.99
C ARG A 8 -10.01 10.29 8.28
N ILE A 9 -9.91 11.34 7.51
CA ILE A 9 -8.84 12.33 7.54
C ILE A 9 -9.46 13.69 7.73
N GLU A 10 -8.90 14.48 8.64
CA GLU A 10 -9.37 15.82 8.97
C GLU A 10 -8.21 16.82 8.93
N HIS A 11 -8.32 17.82 8.05
CA HIS A 11 -7.36 18.93 7.93
C HIS A 11 -5.90 18.48 7.86
N LEU A 12 -5.64 17.36 7.12
CA LEU A 12 -4.32 16.75 7.05
C LEU A 12 -3.37 17.64 6.26
N ARG A 13 -2.19 17.90 6.84
CA ARG A 13 -1.10 18.66 6.23
C ARG A 13 0.21 17.91 6.35
N LYS A 14 0.99 17.94 5.29
CA LYS A 14 2.35 17.41 5.30
C LYS A 14 3.29 18.37 4.59
N TYR A 15 4.24 18.89 5.35
CA TYR A 15 5.28 19.78 4.87
C TYR A 15 6.65 19.13 5.06
N PHE A 16 7.53 19.35 4.10
CA PHE A 16 8.92 18.92 4.18
C PHE A 16 9.84 20.15 4.31
N PRO A 17 10.65 20.23 5.37
CA PRO A 17 11.62 21.30 5.50
C PRO A 17 12.75 21.10 4.49
N VAL A 18 13.01 22.11 3.65
CA VAL A 18 14.10 22.14 2.69
C VAL A 18 15.02 23.30 3.04
N LYS A 19 16.31 23.03 3.18
CA LYS A 19 17.32 24.08 3.42
C LYS A 19 17.53 24.89 2.15
N GLU A 20 17.33 26.19 2.24
CA GLU A 20 17.63 27.17 1.18
C GLU A 20 18.83 28.01 1.60
N GLY A 21 20.03 27.60 1.17
CA GLY A 21 21.29 28.24 1.57
C GLY A 21 21.72 27.91 3.01
N PHE A 22 22.59 28.76 3.59
CA PHE A 22 23.23 28.46 4.87
C PHE A 22 22.34 28.71 6.11
N MET A 23 21.28 29.55 6.01
CA MET A 23 20.54 30.05 7.19
C MET A 23 19.01 30.07 7.03
N SER A 24 18.44 29.65 5.90
CA SER A 24 16.98 29.63 5.73
C SER A 24 16.44 28.23 5.49
N VAL A 25 15.29 27.93 6.12
CA VAL A 25 14.53 26.69 5.90
C VAL A 25 13.18 27.09 5.31
N LYS A 26 12.88 26.63 4.10
CA LYS A 26 11.54 26.72 3.51
C LYS A 26 10.81 25.39 3.66
N ASN A 27 9.50 25.45 3.83
CA ASN A 27 8.67 24.27 3.85
C ASN A 27 8.04 24.04 2.45
N VAL A 28 8.30 22.87 1.87
CA VAL A 28 7.54 22.39 0.72
C VAL A 28 6.22 21.83 1.23
N GLN A 29 5.12 22.47 0.86
CA GLN A 29 3.76 22.09 1.22
C GLN A 29 3.29 20.96 0.28
N ALA A 30 3.62 19.72 0.60
CA ALA A 30 3.28 18.58 -0.24
C ALA A 30 1.82 18.14 -0.10
N VAL A 31 1.21 18.36 1.06
CA VAL A 31 -0.23 18.14 1.32
C VAL A 31 -0.72 19.34 2.12
N GLU A 32 -1.78 20.00 1.63
CA GLU A 32 -2.35 21.19 2.24
C GLU A 32 -3.84 21.00 2.49
N ASP A 33 -4.22 20.92 3.77
CA ASP A 33 -5.58 20.95 4.30
C ASP A 33 -6.57 19.97 3.63
N VAL A 34 -6.21 18.67 3.62
CA VAL A 34 -7.02 17.63 2.98
C VAL A 34 -7.91 16.95 4.02
N SER A 35 -9.22 16.84 3.70
CA SER A 35 -10.21 16.17 4.54
C SER A 35 -11.12 15.29 3.68
N PHE A 36 -11.27 14.01 4.02
CA PHE A 36 -12.22 13.07 3.41
C PHE A 36 -12.40 11.83 4.28
N ALA A 37 -13.36 11.00 3.90
CA ALA A 37 -13.60 9.70 4.53
C ALA A 37 -13.72 8.61 3.47
N ILE A 38 -13.26 7.40 3.78
CA ILE A 38 -13.35 6.20 2.94
C ILE A 38 -14.18 5.17 3.73
N LYS A 39 -15.23 4.65 3.10
CA LYS A 39 -16.06 3.61 3.70
C LYS A 39 -15.42 2.25 3.56
N GLU A 40 -15.82 1.33 4.41
CA GLU A 40 -15.41 -0.08 4.32
C GLU A 40 -15.91 -0.68 2.99
N GLY A 41 -15.02 -1.38 2.26
CA GLY A 41 -15.31 -1.96 0.95
C GLY A 41 -15.34 -0.96 -0.21
N GLU A 42 -15.07 0.34 0.03
CA GLU A 42 -15.05 1.38 -0.99
C GLU A 42 -13.69 1.46 -1.71
N THR A 43 -13.70 1.79 -3.00
CA THR A 43 -12.52 2.27 -3.72
C THR A 43 -12.65 3.78 -3.91
N LEU A 44 -11.81 4.56 -3.21
CA LEU A 44 -11.70 5.99 -3.42
C LEU A 44 -10.55 6.29 -4.40
N GLY A 45 -10.86 6.86 -5.56
CA GLY A 45 -9.88 7.30 -6.55
C GLY A 45 -9.29 8.67 -6.17
N LEU A 46 -7.96 8.76 -6.15
CA LEU A 46 -7.22 10.02 -5.97
C LEU A 46 -6.45 10.33 -7.25
N VAL A 47 -6.92 11.32 -8.00
CA VAL A 47 -6.40 11.69 -9.31
C VAL A 47 -5.80 13.09 -9.28
N GLY A 48 -4.83 13.36 -10.11
CA GLY A 48 -4.21 14.67 -10.26
C GLY A 48 -2.84 14.60 -10.95
N GLU A 49 -2.29 15.75 -11.29
CA GLU A 49 -1.00 15.87 -11.96
C GLU A 49 0.16 15.25 -11.20
N SER A 50 1.24 14.91 -11.92
CA SER A 50 2.46 14.40 -11.28
C SER A 50 3.04 15.46 -10.33
N GLY A 51 3.48 15.04 -9.15
CA GLY A 51 4.08 15.93 -8.16
C GLY A 51 3.08 16.74 -7.31
N CYS A 52 1.76 16.63 -7.50
CA CYS A 52 0.76 17.37 -6.69
C CYS A 52 0.58 16.82 -5.25
N GLY A 53 1.35 15.80 -4.84
CA GLY A 53 1.33 15.31 -3.46
C GLY A 53 0.52 14.05 -3.18
N LYS A 54 -0.05 13.37 -4.20
CA LYS A 54 -0.88 12.15 -4.05
C LYS A 54 -0.16 11.03 -3.28
N THR A 55 1.01 10.64 -3.74
CA THR A 55 1.88 9.65 -3.07
C THR A 55 2.21 10.07 -1.64
N THR A 56 2.50 11.37 -1.42
CA THR A 56 2.78 11.90 -0.09
C THR A 56 1.55 11.78 0.82
N LEU A 57 0.36 12.06 0.30
CA LEU A 57 -0.90 11.90 1.03
C LEU A 57 -1.11 10.45 1.44
N GLY A 58 -1.04 9.49 0.50
CA GLY A 58 -1.17 8.07 0.80
C GLY A 58 -0.17 7.58 1.85
N ARG A 59 1.09 7.96 1.73
CA ARG A 59 2.14 7.62 2.70
C ARG A 59 1.94 8.30 4.06
N THR A 60 1.35 9.49 4.09
CA THR A 60 1.03 10.17 5.35
C THR A 60 -0.15 9.53 6.05
N ILE A 61 -1.17 9.09 5.33
CA ILE A 61 -2.31 8.32 5.86
C ILE A 61 -1.82 7.05 6.56
N LEU A 62 -0.90 6.33 5.92
CA LEU A 62 -0.26 5.15 6.50
C LEU A 62 0.78 5.48 7.57
N ARG A 63 1.05 6.76 7.85
CA ARG A 63 2.13 7.20 8.75
C ARG A 63 3.49 6.56 8.41
N LEU A 64 3.79 6.46 7.12
CA LEU A 64 5.16 6.30 6.61
C LEU A 64 5.87 7.65 6.62
N HIS A 65 5.09 8.74 6.49
CA HIS A 65 5.48 10.11 6.80
C HIS A 65 4.63 10.61 7.96
N GLU A 66 5.25 11.13 9.01
CA GLU A 66 4.50 11.75 10.10
C GLU A 66 3.80 13.02 9.58
N PRO A 67 2.50 13.22 9.88
CA PRO A 67 1.78 14.44 9.49
C PRO A 67 2.36 15.67 10.19
N THR A 68 2.32 16.83 9.51
CA THR A 68 2.67 18.10 10.10
C THR A 68 1.56 18.60 11.02
N SER A 69 0.31 18.47 10.56
CA SER A 69 -0.89 18.75 11.35
C SER A 69 -2.10 17.99 10.79
N GLY A 70 -3.27 18.13 11.42
CA GLY A 70 -4.48 17.41 11.09
C GLY A 70 -4.59 16.10 11.85
N LYS A 71 -5.58 15.30 11.49
CA LYS A 71 -5.87 14.03 12.15
C LYS A 71 -6.17 12.92 11.17
N ILE A 72 -5.79 11.71 11.58
CA ILE A 72 -6.03 10.46 10.84
C ILE A 72 -6.76 9.52 11.80
N TYR A 73 -7.92 9.02 11.36
CA TYR A 73 -8.70 8.05 12.10
C TYR A 73 -8.79 6.75 11.33
N TYR A 74 -8.59 5.65 12.02
CA TYR A 74 -8.89 4.31 11.54
C TYR A 74 -10.10 3.80 12.34
N ARG A 75 -11.24 3.60 11.66
CA ARG A 75 -12.55 3.51 12.30
C ARG A 75 -12.74 4.76 13.19
N ASP A 76 -13.09 4.60 14.44
CA ASP A 76 -13.27 5.72 15.38
C ASP A 76 -12.01 6.06 16.21
N LYS A 77 -10.89 5.40 15.93
CA LYS A 77 -9.65 5.61 16.70
C LYS A 77 -8.74 6.62 16.01
N ASP A 78 -8.37 7.67 16.73
CA ASP A 78 -7.32 8.60 16.32
C ASP A 78 -5.97 7.86 16.32
N ILE A 79 -5.38 7.72 15.12
CA ILE A 79 -4.09 7.08 14.88
C ILE A 79 -3.01 8.09 14.46
N THR A 80 -3.28 9.39 14.58
CA THR A 80 -2.37 10.46 14.16
C THR A 80 -1.03 10.39 14.88
N LYS A 81 -1.03 9.94 16.11
CA LYS A 81 0.15 9.76 16.97
C LYS A 81 0.14 8.40 17.64
N GLY A 82 1.27 8.04 18.23
CA GLY A 82 1.35 6.78 18.98
C GLY A 82 1.86 5.61 18.14
N ARG A 83 1.68 4.39 18.65
CA ARG A 83 2.28 3.17 18.12
C ARG A 83 1.49 2.65 16.92
N MET A 84 2.16 2.50 15.76
CA MET A 84 1.54 2.05 14.50
C MET A 84 1.52 0.52 14.29
N LEU A 85 2.27 -0.25 15.06
CA LEU A 85 2.40 -1.69 14.84
C LEU A 85 1.06 -2.45 14.75
N PRO A 86 0.02 -2.17 15.56
CA PRO A 86 -1.28 -2.82 15.42
C PRO A 86 -2.00 -2.50 14.10
N TYR A 87 -1.75 -1.32 13.53
CA TYR A 87 -2.36 -0.84 12.29
C TYR A 87 -1.57 -1.26 11.05
N ARG A 88 -0.26 -1.58 11.18
CA ARG A 88 0.56 -2.09 10.07
C ARG A 88 0.03 -3.37 9.46
N ARG A 89 -0.63 -4.21 10.24
CA ARG A 89 -1.32 -5.39 9.72
C ARG A 89 -2.58 -5.03 8.93
N LYS A 90 -3.29 -3.98 9.34
CA LYS A 90 -4.60 -3.61 8.81
C LYS A 90 -4.53 -2.68 7.62
N MET A 91 -3.45 -1.90 7.51
CA MET A 91 -3.26 -0.86 6.51
C MET A 91 -1.95 -1.12 5.77
N GLN A 92 -2.04 -1.40 4.48
CA GLN A 92 -0.91 -1.76 3.63
C GLN A 92 -0.75 -0.82 2.44
N ILE A 93 0.34 -0.96 1.69
CA ILE A 93 0.62 -0.19 0.48
C ILE A 93 1.11 -1.11 -0.64
N ILE A 94 0.61 -0.86 -1.84
CA ILE A 94 1.15 -1.36 -3.10
C ILE A 94 1.89 -0.19 -3.73
N PHE A 95 3.18 -0.35 -4.00
CA PHE A 95 4.05 0.72 -4.49
C PHE A 95 4.01 0.85 -6.01
N GLN A 96 4.32 2.06 -6.48
CA GLN A 96 4.41 2.45 -7.88
C GLN A 96 5.50 1.66 -8.65
N ASP A 97 6.68 1.53 -8.06
CA ASP A 97 7.80 0.81 -8.65
C ASP A 97 7.98 -0.55 -7.94
N PRO A 98 7.53 -1.66 -8.58
CA PRO A 98 7.69 -2.97 -8.01
C PRO A 98 9.15 -3.35 -7.80
N SER A 99 10.05 -2.98 -8.74
CA SER A 99 11.47 -3.35 -8.68
C SER A 99 12.17 -2.69 -7.50
N ALA A 100 11.91 -1.39 -7.27
CA ALA A 100 12.49 -0.66 -6.13
C ALA A 100 11.86 -1.08 -4.79
N SER A 101 10.67 -1.68 -4.80
CA SER A 101 9.95 -2.06 -3.58
C SER A 101 10.30 -3.44 -3.04
N LEU A 102 10.94 -4.30 -3.83
CA LEU A 102 11.33 -5.66 -3.47
C LEU A 102 12.84 -5.73 -3.20
N ASP A 103 13.26 -6.28 -2.06
CA ASP A 103 14.71 -6.48 -1.77
C ASP A 103 15.28 -7.52 -2.75
N PRO A 104 16.18 -7.15 -3.67
CA PRO A 104 16.70 -8.05 -4.70
C PRO A 104 17.55 -9.20 -4.14
N ARG A 105 17.94 -9.15 -2.86
CA ARG A 105 18.75 -10.16 -2.18
C ARG A 105 17.91 -11.22 -1.47
N LYS A 106 16.58 -11.01 -1.38
CA LYS A 106 15.64 -11.94 -0.74
C LYS A 106 14.91 -12.74 -1.80
N THR A 107 14.57 -13.98 -1.47
CA THR A 107 13.66 -14.79 -2.30
C THR A 107 12.23 -14.25 -2.21
N VAL A 108 11.40 -14.58 -3.19
CA VAL A 108 9.97 -14.25 -3.16
C VAL A 108 9.30 -14.78 -1.89
N SER A 109 9.64 -16.00 -1.47
CA SER A 109 9.16 -16.58 -0.21
C SER A 109 9.53 -15.73 1.01
N ASP A 110 10.74 -15.15 1.03
CA ASP A 110 11.17 -14.30 2.14
C ASP A 110 10.45 -12.95 2.11
N ILE A 111 10.29 -12.36 0.92
CA ILE A 111 9.61 -11.06 0.74
C ILE A 111 8.15 -11.14 1.16
N VAL A 112 7.41 -12.13 0.66
CA VAL A 112 5.97 -12.30 0.97
C VAL A 112 5.80 -12.79 2.41
N GLY A 113 6.66 -13.70 2.87
CA GLY A 113 6.56 -14.28 4.20
C GLY A 113 7.05 -13.39 5.34
N GLU A 114 7.83 -12.34 5.08
CA GLU A 114 8.38 -11.45 6.12
C GLU A 114 7.28 -10.85 7.01
N ALA A 115 6.20 -10.39 6.41
CA ALA A 115 5.08 -9.83 7.16
C ALA A 115 4.33 -10.90 8.00
N ILE A 116 4.25 -12.14 7.50
CA ILE A 116 3.72 -13.30 8.25
C ILE A 116 4.56 -13.54 9.50
N ASP A 117 5.89 -13.49 9.37
CA ASP A 117 6.84 -13.72 10.47
C ASP A 117 6.78 -12.59 11.50
N ILE A 118 6.80 -11.32 11.08
CA ILE A 118 6.73 -10.13 11.95
C ILE A 118 5.46 -10.14 12.80
N HIS A 119 4.33 -10.50 12.20
CA HIS A 119 3.04 -10.52 12.86
C HIS A 119 2.69 -11.88 13.49
N LYS A 120 3.59 -12.87 13.42
CA LYS A 120 3.42 -14.22 13.98
C LYS A 120 2.13 -14.89 13.50
N LEU A 121 1.87 -14.83 12.20
CA LEU A 121 0.64 -15.34 11.60
C LEU A 121 0.71 -16.83 11.21
N ALA A 122 1.86 -17.45 11.33
CA ALA A 122 2.06 -18.88 11.12
C ALA A 122 2.69 -19.52 12.38
N SER A 123 2.23 -20.71 12.72
CA SER A 123 2.71 -21.48 13.89
C SER A 123 3.94 -22.34 13.56
N SER A 124 4.19 -22.60 12.29
CA SER A 124 5.30 -23.41 11.81
C SER A 124 5.84 -22.92 10.46
N LYS A 125 7.07 -23.38 10.12
CA LYS A 125 7.65 -23.12 8.80
C LYS A 125 6.82 -23.73 7.66
N ALA A 126 6.19 -24.88 7.89
CA ALA A 126 5.33 -25.51 6.91
C ALA A 126 4.09 -24.65 6.62
N GLU A 127 3.38 -24.21 7.66
CA GLU A 127 2.22 -23.30 7.52
C GLU A 127 2.60 -21.97 6.84
N ARG A 128 3.77 -21.40 7.22
CA ARG A 128 4.29 -20.20 6.53
C ARG A 128 4.46 -20.43 5.03
N SER A 129 5.10 -21.56 4.67
CA SER A 129 5.34 -21.88 3.26
C SER A 129 4.04 -22.10 2.50
N GLU A 130 3.06 -22.79 3.08
CA GLU A 130 1.74 -23.01 2.49
C GLU A 130 1.03 -21.68 2.23
N ARG A 131 0.97 -20.79 3.22
CA ARG A 131 0.37 -19.44 3.07
C ARG A 131 1.05 -18.62 1.97
N VAL A 132 2.38 -18.65 1.86
CA VAL A 132 3.10 -17.96 0.78
C VAL A 132 2.71 -18.54 -0.57
N GLN A 133 2.64 -19.87 -0.70
CA GLN A 133 2.22 -20.52 -1.95
C GLN A 133 0.78 -20.19 -2.34
N GLU A 134 -0.14 -20.12 -1.37
CA GLU A 134 -1.52 -19.70 -1.58
C GLU A 134 -1.60 -18.27 -2.09
N LEU A 135 -0.83 -17.34 -1.47
CA LEU A 135 -0.75 -15.94 -1.90
C LEU A 135 -0.20 -15.81 -3.32
N MET A 136 0.82 -16.61 -3.67
CA MET A 136 1.36 -16.63 -5.04
C MET A 136 0.30 -17.09 -6.04
N LYS A 137 -0.46 -18.13 -5.73
CA LYS A 137 -1.58 -18.59 -6.58
C LYS A 137 -2.67 -17.54 -6.69
N LEU A 138 -3.02 -16.87 -5.58
CA LEU A 138 -4.05 -15.83 -5.54
C LEU A 138 -3.72 -14.68 -6.50
N VAL A 139 -2.44 -14.30 -6.63
CA VAL A 139 -2.01 -13.27 -7.58
C VAL A 139 -1.68 -13.82 -8.98
N GLY A 140 -2.04 -15.07 -9.29
CA GLY A 140 -1.83 -15.70 -10.58
C GLY A 140 -0.37 -16.03 -10.91
N LEU A 141 0.46 -16.28 -9.90
CA LEU A 141 1.85 -16.71 -10.06
C LEU A 141 2.02 -18.21 -9.73
N ASN A 142 3.01 -18.84 -10.38
CA ASN A 142 3.35 -20.23 -10.04
C ASN A 142 3.98 -20.30 -8.65
N SER A 143 3.34 -21.05 -7.76
CA SER A 143 3.79 -21.23 -6.38
C SER A 143 5.16 -21.95 -6.27
N GLU A 144 5.59 -22.67 -7.29
CA GLU A 144 6.92 -23.31 -7.33
C GLU A 144 8.05 -22.28 -7.45
N HIS A 145 7.75 -21.07 -7.91
CA HIS A 145 8.72 -19.99 -8.07
C HIS A 145 9.03 -19.22 -6.77
N CYS A 146 8.53 -19.66 -5.63
CA CYS A 146 8.77 -19.01 -4.33
C CYS A 146 10.25 -18.87 -3.95
N CYS A 147 11.11 -19.79 -4.44
CA CYS A 147 12.56 -19.77 -4.19
C CYS A 147 13.34 -18.83 -5.11
N ARG A 148 12.69 -18.23 -6.14
CA ARG A 148 13.34 -17.31 -7.06
C ARG A 148 13.51 -15.92 -6.47
N TYR A 149 14.42 -15.15 -7.08
CA TYR A 149 14.67 -13.76 -6.74
C TYR A 149 13.84 -12.81 -7.60
N PRO A 150 13.57 -11.58 -7.14
CA PRO A 150 12.75 -10.60 -7.89
C PRO A 150 13.22 -10.35 -9.32
N HIS A 151 14.53 -10.28 -9.55
CA HIS A 151 15.12 -10.01 -10.87
C HIS A 151 14.87 -11.12 -11.91
N GLU A 152 14.39 -12.31 -11.49
CA GLU A 152 14.02 -13.41 -12.38
C GLU A 152 12.57 -13.28 -12.90
N PHE A 153 11.85 -12.23 -12.51
CA PHE A 153 10.45 -11.99 -12.86
C PHE A 153 10.28 -10.75 -13.71
N SER A 154 9.29 -10.74 -14.62
CA SER A 154 8.90 -9.54 -15.37
C SER A 154 8.33 -8.46 -14.43
N GLY A 155 8.29 -7.20 -14.89
CA GLY A 155 7.74 -6.09 -14.11
C GLY A 155 6.30 -6.34 -13.62
N GLY A 156 5.43 -6.87 -14.46
CA GLY A 156 4.07 -7.25 -14.07
C GLY A 156 4.03 -8.40 -13.05
N GLN A 157 4.96 -9.36 -13.14
CA GLN A 157 5.09 -10.41 -12.13
C GLN A 157 5.64 -9.87 -10.80
N GLN A 158 6.60 -8.93 -10.84
CA GLN A 158 7.10 -8.26 -9.64
C GLN A 158 5.99 -7.45 -8.95
N GLN A 159 5.12 -6.79 -9.73
CA GLN A 159 3.95 -6.10 -9.19
C GLN A 159 3.00 -7.07 -8.47
N ARG A 160 2.75 -8.23 -9.06
CA ARG A 160 1.95 -9.30 -8.42
C ARG A 160 2.58 -9.81 -7.13
N ILE A 161 3.91 -9.91 -7.06
CA ILE A 161 4.65 -10.24 -5.82
C ILE A 161 4.44 -9.12 -4.78
N GLY A 162 4.51 -7.86 -5.17
CA GLY A 162 4.21 -6.71 -4.31
C GLY A 162 2.79 -6.74 -3.74
N ILE A 163 1.81 -7.13 -4.55
CA ILE A 163 0.42 -7.32 -4.12
C ILE A 163 0.31 -8.51 -3.15
N ALA A 164 0.92 -9.66 -3.46
CA ALA A 164 0.95 -10.81 -2.55
C ALA A 164 1.54 -10.46 -1.19
N ARG A 165 2.62 -9.67 -1.17
CA ARG A 165 3.24 -9.16 0.07
C ARG A 165 2.27 -8.31 0.88
N ALA A 166 1.54 -7.39 0.23
CA ALA A 166 0.55 -6.56 0.91
C ALA A 166 -0.60 -7.39 1.52
N LEU A 167 -1.04 -8.43 0.80
CA LEU A 167 -2.11 -9.34 1.24
C LEU A 167 -1.70 -10.31 2.35
N ALA A 168 -0.40 -10.54 2.54
CA ALA A 168 0.13 -11.54 3.47
C ALA A 168 -0.34 -11.37 4.93
N VAL A 169 -0.71 -10.16 5.32
CA VAL A 169 -1.23 -9.83 6.66
C VAL A 169 -2.75 -9.72 6.74
N GLN A 170 -3.47 -10.01 5.64
CA GLN A 170 -4.92 -9.86 5.54
C GLN A 170 -5.37 -8.44 5.92
N PRO A 171 -4.98 -7.42 5.17
CA PRO A 171 -5.31 -6.04 5.47
C PRO A 171 -6.80 -5.76 5.26
N GLU A 172 -7.29 -4.68 5.88
CA GLU A 172 -8.63 -4.13 5.66
C GLU A 172 -8.57 -2.93 4.69
N PHE A 173 -7.41 -2.24 4.62
CA PHE A 173 -7.19 -1.05 3.82
C PHE A 173 -5.86 -1.10 3.07
N ILE A 174 -5.88 -0.78 1.79
CA ILE A 174 -4.67 -0.73 0.95
C ILE A 174 -4.61 0.60 0.19
N VAL A 175 -3.48 1.29 0.30
CA VAL A 175 -3.12 2.40 -0.59
C VAL A 175 -2.44 1.82 -1.82
N CYS A 176 -3.06 1.98 -2.99
CA CYS A 176 -2.50 1.61 -4.28
C CYS A 176 -1.82 2.85 -4.87
N ASP A 177 -0.50 3.00 -4.67
CA ASP A 177 0.29 4.16 -5.10
C ASP A 177 0.72 3.96 -6.55
N GLU A 178 -0.10 4.41 -7.52
CA GLU A 178 0.10 4.25 -8.98
C GLU A 178 0.47 2.81 -9.40
N PRO A 179 -0.31 1.80 -9.01
CA PRO A 179 0.11 0.39 -9.05
C PRO A 179 0.30 -0.18 -10.47
N ILE A 180 -0.07 0.58 -11.49
CA ILE A 180 -0.05 0.16 -12.90
C ILE A 180 0.79 1.07 -13.81
N SER A 181 1.27 2.23 -13.32
CA SER A 181 1.89 3.27 -14.16
C SER A 181 3.17 2.83 -14.88
N ALA A 182 3.90 1.85 -14.34
CA ALA A 182 5.14 1.33 -14.91
C ALA A 182 4.93 0.07 -15.78
N LEU A 183 3.69 -0.31 -16.10
CA LEU A 183 3.36 -1.57 -16.77
C LEU A 183 2.75 -1.34 -18.15
N ASP A 184 2.89 -2.34 -19.05
CA ASP A 184 2.24 -2.35 -20.35
C ASP A 184 0.70 -2.39 -20.21
N VAL A 185 -0.02 -1.76 -21.15
CA VAL A 185 -1.49 -1.62 -21.11
C VAL A 185 -2.23 -2.95 -20.89
N SER A 186 -1.76 -4.04 -21.54
CA SER A 186 -2.37 -5.37 -21.36
C SER A 186 -2.22 -5.94 -19.95
N ILE A 187 -1.12 -5.61 -19.28
CA ILE A 187 -0.84 -6.04 -17.90
C ILE A 187 -1.58 -5.13 -16.93
N GLN A 188 -1.71 -3.82 -17.23
CA GLN A 188 -2.50 -2.89 -16.41
C GLN A 188 -3.92 -3.40 -16.16
N SER A 189 -4.64 -3.74 -17.25
CA SER A 189 -6.00 -4.27 -17.16
C SER A 189 -6.09 -5.54 -16.29
N GLN A 190 -5.11 -6.44 -16.41
CA GLN A 190 -5.07 -7.66 -15.61
C GLN A 190 -4.87 -7.36 -14.11
N ILE A 191 -4.04 -6.36 -13.77
CA ILE A 191 -3.81 -5.96 -12.37
C ILE A 191 -5.05 -5.28 -11.79
N VAL A 192 -5.72 -4.41 -12.56
CA VAL A 192 -6.94 -3.73 -12.12
C VAL A 192 -8.04 -4.75 -11.85
N ASN A 193 -8.34 -5.64 -12.80
CA ASN A 193 -9.34 -6.68 -12.63
C ASN A 193 -9.04 -7.57 -11.40
N MET A 194 -7.77 -7.95 -11.22
CA MET A 194 -7.35 -8.73 -10.05
C MET A 194 -7.58 -7.98 -8.74
N LEU A 195 -7.33 -6.66 -8.68
CA LEU A 195 -7.60 -5.86 -7.49
C LEU A 195 -9.11 -5.71 -7.22
N GLU A 196 -9.94 -5.59 -8.27
CA GLU A 196 -11.40 -5.57 -8.18
C GLU A 196 -11.95 -6.91 -7.65
N ASP A 197 -11.48 -8.04 -8.21
CA ASP A 197 -11.84 -9.38 -7.72
C ASP A 197 -11.48 -9.52 -6.23
N MET A 198 -10.28 -9.13 -5.85
CA MET A 198 -9.84 -9.16 -4.45
C MET A 198 -10.65 -8.23 -3.54
N GLN A 199 -11.09 -7.07 -4.03
CA GLN A 199 -11.99 -6.20 -3.28
C GLN A 199 -13.31 -6.91 -2.97
N HIS A 200 -13.90 -7.53 -3.98
CA HIS A 200 -15.16 -8.23 -3.85
C HIS A 200 -15.04 -9.46 -2.93
N ASP A 201 -14.01 -10.29 -3.15
CA ASP A 201 -13.87 -11.57 -2.46
C ASP A 201 -13.34 -11.46 -1.03
N LEU A 202 -12.49 -10.47 -0.78
CA LEU A 202 -11.83 -10.27 0.52
C LEU A 202 -12.38 -9.07 1.31
N GLY A 203 -13.31 -8.29 0.72
CA GLY A 203 -13.89 -7.10 1.36
C GLY A 203 -12.88 -5.96 1.55
N LEU A 204 -11.91 -5.83 0.64
CA LEU A 204 -10.84 -4.84 0.77
C LEU A 204 -11.36 -3.42 0.50
N THR A 205 -10.73 -2.45 1.16
CA THR A 205 -10.96 -1.02 0.95
C THR A 205 -9.72 -0.42 0.31
N TYR A 206 -9.89 0.37 -0.76
CA TYR A 206 -8.77 0.96 -1.48
C TYR A 206 -8.77 2.49 -1.47
N LEU A 207 -7.57 3.06 -1.33
CA LEU A 207 -7.25 4.39 -1.83
C LEU A 207 -6.41 4.20 -3.11
N PHE A 208 -7.02 4.38 -4.26
CA PHE A 208 -6.38 4.17 -5.55
C PHE A 208 -5.83 5.48 -6.10
N ILE A 209 -4.51 5.62 -6.10
CA ILE A 209 -3.81 6.79 -6.63
C ILE A 209 -3.49 6.53 -8.09
N ALA A 210 -3.94 7.42 -8.99
CA ALA A 210 -3.65 7.38 -10.41
C ALA A 210 -3.22 8.76 -10.92
N HIS A 211 -2.51 8.76 -12.06
CA HIS A 211 -2.16 10.00 -12.74
C HIS A 211 -3.35 10.52 -13.56
N ASP A 212 -4.05 9.61 -14.23
CA ASP A 212 -5.26 9.84 -15.00
C ASP A 212 -6.19 8.63 -14.87
N LEU A 213 -7.49 8.81 -15.09
CA LEU A 213 -8.50 7.76 -15.09
C LEU A 213 -8.95 7.39 -16.52
N SER A 214 -8.20 7.85 -17.54
CA SER A 214 -8.50 7.54 -18.96
C SER A 214 -7.95 6.19 -19.37
#